data_466728e89d74a406ee0ce016cba6118c
#
_entry.id   466728e89d74a406ee0ce016cba6118c
#
_cell.length_a   1.000
_cell.length_b   1.000
_cell.length_c   1.000
_cell.angle_alpha   90.00
_cell.angle_beta   90.00
_cell.angle_gamma   90.00
#
_symmetry.space_group_name_H-M   'P 1'
#
loop_
_entity.id
_entity.type
_entity.pdbx_description
1 polymer ?
#
loop_
_entity_poly.entity_id
_entity_poly.type
_entity_poly.pdbx_seq_one_letter_code
_entity_poly.pdbx_strand_id
1 'polypeptide(L)'
;MKKIEAIIRSSKFDEVKEALHLIDISFFTYYDVVGVGNEIKKADHSYRGTVYDSSYIPRRALTIVVRDINLRKTVDCLLASAYTGETGDGRIFVTPVEEAWKIRTKVNGDDSLKGEAEK
;
A
#
# COMPACT_ATOMS: atom_id res chain seq x y z
N MET A 1 12.78 -4.71 11.03
CA MET A 1 12.27 -4.42 9.68
C MET A 1 10.87 -4.97 9.53
N LYS A 2 10.04 -4.27 8.79
CA LYS A 2 8.66 -4.68 8.53
C LYS A 2 8.35 -4.56 7.06
N LYS A 3 7.52 -5.48 6.58
CA LYS A 3 6.97 -5.40 5.23
C LYS A 3 5.52 -4.91 5.33
N ILE A 4 5.23 -3.86 4.60
CA ILE A 4 3.90 -3.31 4.49
C ILE A 4 3.36 -3.70 3.13
N GLU A 5 2.22 -4.35 3.10
CA GLU A 5 1.48 -4.59 1.88
C GLU A 5 0.20 -3.77 1.94
N ALA A 6 0.08 -2.83 1.02
CA ALA A 6 -1.08 -1.95 0.96
C ALA A 6 -1.83 -2.19 -0.33
N ILE A 7 -3.08 -2.59 -0.23
CA ILE A 7 -3.96 -2.76 -1.39
C ILE A 7 -4.86 -1.54 -1.43
N ILE A 8 -4.65 -0.70 -2.44
CA ILE A 8 -5.30 0.60 -2.55
C ILE A 8 -6.07 0.71 -3.87
N ARG A 9 -6.94 1.71 -3.98
CA ARG A 9 -7.56 2.02 -5.26
C ARG A 9 -6.50 2.50 -6.25
N SER A 10 -6.56 2.01 -7.48
CA SER A 10 -5.63 2.49 -8.53
C SER A 10 -5.73 3.99 -8.73
N SER A 11 -6.93 4.56 -8.55
CA SER A 11 -7.16 5.99 -8.69
C SER A 11 -6.43 6.84 -7.64
N LYS A 12 -5.99 6.22 -6.54
CA LYS A 12 -5.26 6.89 -5.48
C LYS A 12 -3.74 6.72 -5.59
N PHE A 13 -3.28 5.95 -6.56
CA PHE A 13 -1.87 5.59 -6.63
C PHE A 13 -0.95 6.81 -6.72
N ASP A 14 -1.26 7.77 -7.57
CA ASP A 14 -0.39 8.94 -7.76
C ASP A 14 -0.30 9.78 -6.48
N GLU A 15 -1.41 9.95 -5.77
CA GLU A 15 -1.42 10.66 -4.48
C GLU A 15 -0.61 9.93 -3.43
N VAL A 16 -0.75 8.61 -3.36
CA VAL A 16 -0.01 7.77 -2.42
C VAL A 16 1.48 7.82 -2.72
N LYS A 17 1.85 7.69 -3.99
CA LYS A 17 3.24 7.75 -4.43
C LYS A 17 3.88 9.09 -4.02
N GLU A 18 3.20 10.19 -4.26
CA GLU A 18 3.70 11.51 -3.90
C GLU A 18 3.82 11.66 -2.38
N ALA A 19 2.81 11.20 -1.64
CA ALA A 19 2.83 11.27 -0.17
C ALA A 19 3.98 10.46 0.42
N LEU A 20 4.25 9.27 -0.12
CA LEU A 20 5.37 8.44 0.33
C LEU A 20 6.71 9.12 0.03
N HIS A 21 6.84 9.76 -1.13
CA HIS A 21 8.03 10.51 -1.48
C HIS A 21 8.31 11.64 -0.48
N LEU A 22 7.26 12.34 -0.04
CA LEU A 22 7.40 13.44 0.90
C LEU A 22 7.87 13.01 2.29
N ILE A 23 7.72 11.75 2.64
CA ILE A 23 8.24 11.21 3.92
C ILE A 23 9.51 10.37 3.72
N ASP A 24 10.17 10.54 2.57
CA ASP A 24 11.43 9.87 2.23
C ASP A 24 11.31 8.35 2.06
N ILE A 25 10.14 7.87 1.70
CA ILE A 25 9.94 6.48 1.30
C ILE A 25 9.95 6.47 -0.23
N SER A 26 11.14 6.30 -0.81
CA SER A 26 11.33 6.44 -2.25
C SER A 26 11.32 5.13 -3.02
N PHE A 27 11.40 3.99 -2.33
CA PHE A 27 11.42 2.69 -2.99
C PHE A 27 10.29 1.80 -2.50
N PHE A 28 9.50 1.36 -3.45
CA PHE A 28 8.48 0.33 -3.23
C PHE A 28 8.17 -0.31 -4.58
N THR A 29 7.64 -1.51 -4.53
CA THR A 29 7.16 -2.19 -5.73
C THR A 29 5.65 -2.21 -5.72
N TYR A 30 5.05 -2.37 -6.91
CA TYR A 30 3.61 -2.49 -7.00
C TYR A 30 3.20 -3.40 -8.16
N TYR A 31 1.98 -3.87 -8.08
CA TYR A 31 1.37 -4.61 -9.18
C TYR A 31 -0.15 -4.42 -9.12
N ASP A 32 -0.78 -4.57 -10.27
CA ASP A 32 -2.23 -4.45 -10.35
C ASP A 32 -2.88 -5.73 -9.86
N VAL A 33 -3.98 -5.58 -9.12
CA VAL A 33 -4.70 -6.71 -8.53
C VAL A 33 -6.19 -6.58 -8.80
N VAL A 34 -6.85 -7.72 -8.81
CA VAL A 34 -8.31 -7.80 -8.85
C VAL A 34 -8.75 -8.38 -7.50
N GLY A 35 -9.55 -7.61 -6.78
CA GLY A 35 -10.11 -8.08 -5.53
C GLY A 35 -11.46 -8.74 -5.78
N VAL A 36 -11.75 -9.77 -4.99
CA VAL A 36 -13.07 -10.38 -4.97
C VAL A 36 -13.61 -10.25 -3.55
N GLY A 37 -14.76 -9.65 -3.41
CA GLY A 37 -15.36 -9.44 -2.11
C GLY A 37 -16.87 -9.48 -2.19
N ASN A 38 -17.49 -9.68 -1.04
CA ASN A 38 -18.94 -9.69 -0.90
C ASN A 38 -19.44 -8.37 -0.33
N GLU A 39 -18.70 -7.30 -0.54
CA GLU A 39 -19.10 -5.99 -0.09
C GLU A 39 -20.20 -5.46 -0.99
N ILE A 40 -21.42 -5.75 -0.61
CA ILE A 40 -22.59 -5.26 -1.29
C ILE A 40 -23.09 -4.07 -0.48
N LYS A 41 -23.10 -2.90 -1.07
CA LYS A 41 -23.73 -1.75 -0.44
C LYS A 41 -25.23 -1.93 -0.58
N LYS A 42 -25.87 -2.06 0.56
CA LYS A 42 -27.34 -2.18 0.60
C LYS A 42 -27.96 -0.89 0.08
N ALA A 43 -29.19 -0.96 -0.29
CA ALA A 43 -30.03 0.20 -0.61
C ALA A 43 -29.48 1.13 -1.70
N ASP A 44 -28.27 1.61 -1.55
CA ASP A 44 -27.65 2.56 -2.48
C ASP A 44 -27.34 1.92 -3.83
N HIS A 45 -27.20 0.61 -3.86
CA HIS A 45 -26.74 -0.13 -5.01
C HIS A 45 -27.73 -1.14 -5.53
N SER A 46 -28.92 -1.13 -5.00
CA SER A 46 -30.01 -1.96 -5.47
C SER A 46 -30.87 -1.16 -6.42
N TYR A 47 -30.28 -0.72 -7.53
CA TYR A 47 -31.02 0.02 -8.52
C TYR A 47 -31.50 -0.94 -9.59
N ARG A 48 -32.82 -1.02 -9.77
CA ARG A 48 -33.46 -1.95 -10.73
C ARG A 48 -33.07 -3.39 -10.52
N GLY A 49 -32.84 -3.79 -9.27
CA GLY A 49 -32.42 -5.16 -8.97
C GLY A 49 -30.94 -5.43 -9.23
N THR A 50 -30.19 -4.40 -9.60
CA THR A 50 -28.76 -4.52 -9.79
C THR A 50 -28.03 -4.17 -8.50
N VAL A 51 -27.07 -4.99 -8.13
CA VAL A 51 -26.25 -4.77 -6.96
C VAL A 51 -24.82 -4.45 -7.41
N TYR A 52 -24.27 -3.36 -6.91
CA TYR A 52 -22.87 -3.03 -7.17
C TYR A 52 -21.96 -3.99 -6.45
N ASP A 53 -20.96 -4.46 -7.16
CA ASP A 53 -19.92 -5.31 -6.61
C ASP A 53 -18.62 -4.51 -6.58
N SER A 54 -18.12 -4.24 -5.38
CA SER A 54 -16.88 -3.47 -5.18
C SER A 54 -15.65 -4.22 -5.68
N SER A 55 -15.76 -5.52 -6.00
CA SER A 55 -14.64 -6.29 -6.55
C SER A 55 -14.20 -5.81 -7.93
N TYR A 56 -15.05 -5.04 -8.63
CA TYR A 56 -14.70 -4.50 -9.94
C TYR A 56 -13.89 -3.20 -9.86
N ILE A 57 -13.63 -2.69 -8.67
CA ILE A 57 -12.80 -1.50 -8.52
C ILE A 57 -11.34 -1.88 -8.79
N PRO A 58 -10.66 -1.23 -9.76
CA PRO A 58 -9.24 -1.50 -9.99
C PRO A 58 -8.41 -1.14 -8.76
N ARG A 59 -7.49 -2.03 -8.41
CA ARG A 59 -6.65 -1.85 -7.24
C ARG A 59 -5.19 -2.10 -7.58
N ARG A 60 -4.31 -1.55 -6.75
CA ARG A 60 -2.88 -1.84 -6.79
C ARG A 60 -2.41 -2.29 -5.43
N ALA A 61 -1.55 -3.31 -5.44
CA ALA A 61 -0.87 -3.76 -4.24
C ALA A 61 0.53 -3.17 -4.21
N LEU A 62 0.85 -2.44 -3.16
CA LEU A 62 2.18 -1.88 -2.94
C LEU A 62 2.88 -2.73 -1.89
N THR A 63 4.16 -3.02 -2.12
CA THR A 63 5.00 -3.70 -1.15
C THR A 63 6.13 -2.77 -0.75
N ILE A 64 6.19 -2.43 0.53
CA ILE A 64 7.15 -1.49 1.08
C ILE A 64 7.82 -2.16 2.28
N VAL A 65 9.15 -2.28 2.25
CA VAL A 65 9.89 -2.78 3.40
C VAL A 65 10.57 -1.59 4.07
N VAL A 66 10.34 -1.42 5.36
CA VAL A 66 10.83 -0.28 6.11
C VAL A 66 11.53 -0.73 7.39
N ARG A 67 12.40 0.13 7.90
CA ARG A 67 12.94 -0.03 9.25
C ARG A 67 11.81 0.19 10.26
N ASP A 68 11.92 -0.43 11.42
CA ASP A 68 10.89 -0.31 12.46
C ASP A 68 10.59 1.14 12.79
N ILE A 69 11.60 2.00 12.83
CA ILE A 69 11.42 3.41 13.15
C ILE A 69 10.52 4.14 12.14
N ASN A 70 10.45 3.65 10.91
CA ASN A 70 9.67 4.27 9.86
C ASN A 70 8.28 3.65 9.70
N LEU A 71 7.96 2.60 10.45
CA LEU A 71 6.72 1.87 10.28
C LEU A 71 5.49 2.76 10.48
N ARG A 72 5.42 3.44 11.63
CA ARG A 72 4.24 4.24 11.96
C ARG A 72 4.02 5.38 10.97
N LYS A 73 5.06 6.11 10.62
CA LYS A 73 4.89 7.22 9.67
C LYS A 73 4.45 6.74 8.29
N THR A 74 4.94 5.56 7.88
CA THR A 74 4.56 4.99 6.58
C THR A 74 3.10 4.53 6.58
N VAL A 75 2.68 3.83 7.62
CA VAL A 75 1.29 3.40 7.75
C VAL A 75 0.35 4.60 7.81
N ASP A 76 0.68 5.60 8.64
CA ASP A 76 -0.16 6.80 8.76
C ASP A 76 -0.26 7.55 7.43
N CYS A 77 0.83 7.61 6.68
CA CYS A 77 0.85 8.22 5.36
C CYS A 77 -0.11 7.49 4.39
N LEU A 78 -0.06 6.16 4.40
CA LEU A 78 -0.94 5.35 3.55
C LEU A 78 -2.41 5.51 3.94
N LEU A 79 -2.69 5.50 5.24
CA LEU A 79 -4.05 5.66 5.73
C LEU A 79 -4.65 7.02 5.32
N ALA A 80 -3.83 8.05 5.31
CA ALA A 80 -4.30 9.39 4.94
C ALA A 80 -4.42 9.55 3.43
N SER A 81 -3.40 9.12 2.67
CA SER A 81 -3.35 9.39 1.24
C SER A 81 -4.22 8.48 0.39
N ALA A 82 -4.48 7.26 0.86
CA ALA A 82 -5.32 6.30 0.12
C ALA A 82 -6.81 6.40 0.49
N TYR A 83 -7.15 7.19 1.47
CA TYR A 83 -8.49 7.28 2.02
C TYR A 83 -9.45 8.00 1.07
N THR A 84 -10.64 7.43 0.86
CA THR A 84 -11.77 8.11 0.23
C THR A 84 -12.98 8.15 1.15
N GLY A 85 -13.06 7.22 2.10
CA GLY A 85 -14.24 7.05 2.96
C GLY A 85 -15.27 6.12 2.37
N GLU A 86 -15.05 5.65 1.15
CA GLU A 86 -15.99 4.75 0.47
C GLU A 86 -15.59 3.29 0.69
N THR A 87 -16.55 2.40 0.56
CA THR A 87 -16.30 0.96 0.56
C THR A 87 -15.33 0.62 -0.58
N GLY A 88 -14.33 -0.17 -0.27
CA GLY A 88 -13.35 -0.57 -1.28
C GLY A 88 -12.04 0.21 -1.22
N ASP A 89 -11.81 1.00 -0.17
CA ASP A 89 -10.54 1.72 0.01
C ASP A 89 -9.33 0.80 0.17
N GLY A 90 -9.56 -0.45 0.54
CA GLY A 90 -8.49 -1.42 0.63
C GLY A 90 -8.02 -1.70 2.05
N ARG A 91 -6.85 -2.31 2.15
CA ARG A 91 -6.31 -2.77 3.43
C ARG A 91 -4.79 -2.64 3.46
N ILE A 92 -4.27 -2.57 4.68
CA ILE A 92 -2.83 -2.54 4.93
C ILE A 92 -2.49 -3.72 5.82
N PHE A 93 -1.51 -4.50 5.41
CA PHE A 93 -1.00 -5.63 6.19
C PHE A 93 0.45 -5.36 6.54
N VAL A 94 0.84 -5.70 7.77
CA VAL A 94 2.21 -5.53 8.24
C VAL A 94 2.72 -6.87 8.73
N THR A 95 3.88 -7.29 8.22
CA THR A 95 4.51 -8.54 8.63
C THR A 95 5.98 -8.29 8.98
N PRO A 96 6.56 -9.10 9.89
CA PRO A 96 7.98 -9.00 10.17
C PRO A 96 8.82 -9.41 8.96
N VAL A 97 9.98 -8.78 8.79
CA VAL A 97 11.00 -9.18 7.84
C VAL A 97 12.24 -9.57 8.63
N GLU A 98 12.64 -10.83 8.51
CA GLU A 98 13.78 -11.33 9.26
C GLU A 98 15.09 -10.81 8.71
N GLU A 99 15.23 -10.81 7.37
CA GLU A 99 16.45 -10.39 6.70
C GLU A 99 16.11 -9.62 5.44
N ALA A 100 16.93 -8.64 5.11
CA ALA A 100 16.85 -7.88 3.87
C ALA A 100 18.26 -7.60 3.39
N TRP A 101 18.49 -7.72 2.09
CA TRP A 101 19.81 -7.57 1.47
C TRP A 101 19.69 -6.68 0.24
N LYS A 102 20.62 -5.77 0.10
CA LYS A 102 20.75 -5.00 -1.14
C LYS A 102 21.67 -5.77 -2.07
N ILE A 103 21.17 -6.18 -3.22
CA ILE A 103 21.91 -7.08 -4.12
C ILE A 103 23.20 -6.44 -4.62
N ARG A 104 23.14 -5.17 -5.03
CA ARG A 104 24.30 -4.49 -5.61
C ARG A 104 25.46 -4.38 -4.65
N THR A 105 25.20 -3.98 -3.41
CA THR A 105 26.26 -3.72 -2.42
C THR A 105 26.48 -4.86 -1.46
N LYS A 106 25.58 -5.85 -1.46
CA LYS A 106 25.60 -7.01 -0.54
C LYS A 106 25.44 -6.62 0.93
N VAL A 107 24.94 -5.43 1.18
CA VAL A 107 24.66 -4.93 2.53
C VAL A 107 23.35 -5.54 3.03
N ASN A 108 23.31 -5.93 4.30
CA ASN A 108 22.12 -6.53 4.92
C ASN A 108 21.56 -5.65 6.03
N GLY A 109 20.38 -6.03 6.49
CA GLY A 109 19.70 -5.37 7.60
C GLY A 109 19.16 -4.01 7.24
N ASP A 110 19.05 -3.14 8.24
CA ASP A 110 18.46 -1.81 8.08
C ASP A 110 19.19 -0.98 7.02
N ASP A 111 20.50 -1.15 6.90
CA ASP A 111 21.28 -0.41 5.91
C ASP A 111 20.93 -0.80 4.47
N SER A 112 20.38 -2.00 4.26
CA SER A 112 19.94 -2.42 2.94
C SER A 112 18.71 -1.65 2.46
N LEU A 113 17.99 -1.01 3.38
CA LEU A 113 16.78 -0.27 3.08
C LEU A 113 17.02 1.21 2.81
N LYS A 114 18.26 1.66 2.93
CA LYS A 114 18.62 3.05 2.62
C LYS A 114 18.67 3.26 1.11
N GLY A 115 18.21 4.41 0.65
CA GLY A 115 18.31 4.79 -0.74
C GLY A 115 19.76 5.08 -1.15
N GLU A 116 19.99 5.21 -2.44
CA GLU A 116 21.33 5.46 -2.98
C GLU A 116 21.92 6.78 -2.49
N ALA A 117 21.09 7.76 -2.17
CA ALA A 117 21.55 9.07 -1.67
C ALA A 117 21.85 9.06 -0.18
N GLU A 118 21.46 8.03 0.56
CA GLU A 118 21.70 7.91 1.99
C GLU A 118 23.01 7.20 2.25
N LYS A 119 23.81 7.76 3.11
CA LYS A 119 25.14 7.17 3.44
C LYS A 119 25.27 6.92 4.93
#